data_2f94e3a832e23fedf15dcde0715116a5
#
_entry.id   2f94e3a832e23fedf15dcde0715116a5
#
_cell.length_a   1.000
_cell.length_b   1.000
_cell.length_c   1.000
_cell.angle_alpha   90.00
_cell.angle_beta   90.00
_cell.angle_gamma   90.00
#
_symmetry.space_group_name_H-M   'P 1'
#
loop_
_entity.id
_entity.type
_entity.pdbx_description
1 polymer ?
#
loop_
_entity_poly.entity_id
_entity_poly.type
_entity_poly.pdbx_seq_one_letter_code
_entity_poly.pdbx_strand_id
1 'polypeptide(L)'
;QAPIWMSTDLRDGNQSLFEPMNGYRKMQMFKMLCDIGFKEIEVSFPSASQTDFDFVRTLIEEGHIPDDVTIIVLTQAREHLIRRTMESLRGARRAIVHVYNATSQPFRDIVFNLSKHEVVEMAVNAVSLIKQLAAEQPSTEWRLEYSPETFTATELDFAKEVCDAVTKTWGATPSNKVILNLPATVEVATPNVYADQIEWMGRH
;
A
#
# COMPACT_ATOMS: atom_id res chain seq x y z
N GLN A 1 12.36 5.69 19.62
CA GLN A 1 12.72 4.57 18.75
C GLN A 1 12.89 5.12 17.33
N ALA A 2 13.89 4.66 16.59
CA ALA A 2 14.07 5.05 15.20
C ALA A 2 12.88 4.58 14.35
N PRO A 3 12.46 5.34 13.31
CA PRO A 3 11.42 4.90 12.38
C PRO A 3 11.91 3.68 11.56
N ILE A 4 10.96 2.86 11.15
CA ILE A 4 11.23 1.80 10.17
C ILE A 4 11.24 2.48 8.78
N TRP A 5 12.36 2.35 8.08
CA TRP A 5 12.48 2.86 6.72
C TRP A 5 11.88 1.86 5.74
N MET A 6 10.99 2.37 4.89
CA MET A 6 10.43 1.65 3.74
C MET A 6 11.06 2.17 2.46
N SER A 7 11.44 1.27 1.55
CA SER A 7 11.81 1.64 0.18
C SER A 7 10.62 1.50 -0.76
N THR A 8 10.37 2.52 -1.58
CA THR A 8 9.36 2.52 -2.65
C THR A 8 10.00 2.56 -4.05
N ASP A 9 11.31 2.42 -4.14
CA ASP A 9 12.07 2.54 -5.39
C ASP A 9 11.61 1.56 -6.48
N LEU A 10 11.29 0.32 -6.09
CA LEU A 10 10.88 -0.75 -7.02
C LEU A 10 9.43 -0.64 -7.50
N ARG A 11 8.60 0.16 -6.83
CA ARG A 11 7.23 0.41 -7.23
C ARG A 11 7.07 1.84 -7.72
N ASP A 12 7.04 2.83 -6.84
CA ASP A 12 6.77 4.23 -7.16
C ASP A 12 7.91 4.84 -7.98
N GLY A 13 9.14 4.65 -7.52
CA GLY A 13 10.34 5.06 -8.24
C GLY A 13 10.42 4.45 -9.64
N ASN A 14 10.15 3.14 -9.77
CA ASN A 14 10.15 2.45 -11.05
C ASN A 14 9.06 2.97 -12.01
N GLN A 15 7.88 3.38 -11.49
CA GLN A 15 6.81 3.97 -12.30
C GLN A 15 7.20 5.31 -12.94
N SER A 16 8.12 6.04 -12.34
CA SER A 16 8.59 7.33 -12.85
C SER A 16 9.65 7.21 -13.96
N LEU A 17 10.21 6.02 -14.17
CA LEU A 17 11.22 5.79 -15.20
C LEU A 17 10.60 5.79 -16.59
N PHE A 18 11.27 6.42 -17.56
CA PHE A 18 10.89 6.36 -18.99
C PHE A 18 10.89 4.91 -19.50
N GLU A 19 11.88 4.12 -19.11
CA GLU A 19 11.93 2.67 -19.32
C GLU A 19 11.89 1.97 -17.96
N PRO A 20 10.74 1.45 -17.53
CA PRO A 20 10.63 0.69 -16.29
C PRO A 20 11.59 -0.50 -16.26
N MET A 21 12.06 -0.85 -15.06
CA MET A 21 12.97 -1.98 -14.88
C MET A 21 12.30 -3.30 -15.26
N ASN A 22 13.01 -4.13 -16.03
CA ASN A 22 12.64 -5.52 -16.24
C ASN A 22 12.93 -6.36 -14.96
N GLY A 23 12.49 -7.61 -14.93
CA GLY A 23 12.64 -8.50 -13.78
C GLY A 23 14.11 -8.65 -13.31
N TYR A 24 15.08 -8.70 -14.24
CA TYR A 24 16.50 -8.79 -13.89
C TYR A 24 16.99 -7.54 -13.13
N ARG A 25 16.69 -6.34 -13.65
CA ARG A 25 17.06 -5.08 -12.99
C ARG A 25 16.35 -4.91 -11.65
N LYS A 26 15.07 -5.28 -11.56
CA LYS A 26 14.31 -5.29 -10.31
C LYS A 26 14.98 -6.20 -9.27
N MET A 27 15.44 -7.38 -9.67
CA MET A 27 16.13 -8.30 -8.78
C MET A 27 17.46 -7.75 -8.26
N GLN A 28 18.24 -7.11 -9.13
CA GLN A 28 19.48 -6.45 -8.71
C GLN A 28 19.20 -5.33 -7.69
N MET A 29 18.19 -4.49 -7.98
CA MET A 29 17.79 -3.40 -7.07
C MET A 29 17.27 -3.95 -5.74
N PHE A 30 16.43 -5.01 -5.75
CA PHE A 30 15.92 -5.64 -4.55
C PHE A 30 17.05 -6.14 -3.64
N LYS A 31 18.02 -6.84 -4.20
CA LYS A 31 19.21 -7.32 -3.46
C LYS A 31 19.99 -6.15 -2.85
N MET A 32 20.22 -5.10 -3.62
CA MET A 32 20.92 -3.90 -3.14
C MET A 32 20.15 -3.23 -1.97
N LEU A 33 18.83 -3.13 -2.05
CA LEU A 33 18.01 -2.57 -0.96
C LEU A 33 18.09 -3.43 0.31
N CYS A 34 18.11 -4.76 0.16
CA CYS A 34 18.34 -5.66 1.29
C CYS A 34 19.73 -5.47 1.90
N ASP A 35 20.78 -5.33 1.07
CA ASP A 35 22.17 -5.12 1.50
C ASP A 35 22.36 -3.77 2.22
N ILE A 36 21.66 -2.71 1.78
CA ILE A 36 21.60 -1.41 2.46
C ILE A 36 20.96 -1.56 3.87
N GLY A 37 20.05 -2.53 4.03
CA GLY A 37 19.42 -2.82 5.31
C GLY A 37 17.94 -2.47 5.42
N PHE A 38 17.25 -2.17 4.31
CA PHE A 38 15.81 -2.00 4.31
C PHE A 38 15.10 -3.28 4.77
N LYS A 39 14.10 -3.13 5.65
CA LYS A 39 13.30 -4.23 6.19
C LYS A 39 11.87 -4.27 5.67
N GLU A 40 11.42 -3.19 5.09
CA GLU A 40 10.14 -3.08 4.39
C GLU A 40 10.41 -2.53 2.98
N ILE A 41 10.05 -3.29 1.95
CA ILE A 41 10.34 -2.93 0.55
C ILE A 41 9.07 -3.09 -0.27
N GLU A 42 8.58 -2.00 -0.85
CA GLU A 42 7.47 -2.03 -1.79
C GLU A 42 7.99 -2.43 -3.18
N VAL A 43 7.76 -3.70 -3.50
CA VAL A 43 8.44 -4.35 -4.63
C VAL A 43 7.70 -4.20 -5.95
N SER A 44 6.37 -4.00 -5.92
CA SER A 44 5.60 -4.13 -7.15
C SER A 44 4.14 -3.69 -7.03
N PHE A 45 3.49 -3.56 -8.19
CA PHE A 45 2.04 -3.47 -8.35
C PHE A 45 1.55 -4.69 -9.18
N PRO A 46 1.37 -5.87 -8.57
CA PRO A 46 1.20 -7.14 -9.29
C PRO A 46 0.01 -7.20 -10.22
N SER A 47 -1.04 -6.43 -9.94
CA SER A 47 -2.23 -6.37 -10.80
C SER A 47 -2.12 -5.38 -11.97
N ALA A 48 -1.06 -4.56 -12.01
CA ALA A 48 -0.85 -3.60 -13.10
C ALA A 48 -0.19 -4.22 -14.33
N SER A 49 0.71 -5.20 -14.16
CA SER A 49 1.40 -5.86 -15.27
C SER A 49 1.82 -7.29 -14.95
N GLN A 50 2.01 -8.10 -15.99
CA GLN A 50 2.52 -9.46 -15.83
C GLN A 50 3.96 -9.45 -15.29
N THR A 51 4.80 -8.51 -15.75
CA THR A 51 6.17 -8.35 -15.23
C THR A 51 6.20 -8.14 -13.72
N ASP A 52 5.30 -7.31 -13.21
CA ASP A 52 5.19 -7.04 -11.78
C ASP A 52 4.68 -8.25 -11.00
N PHE A 53 3.72 -8.97 -11.56
CA PHE A 53 3.23 -10.21 -10.98
C PHE A 53 4.33 -11.27 -10.91
N ASP A 54 5.01 -11.53 -12.02
CA ASP A 54 6.06 -12.54 -12.14
C ASP A 54 7.25 -12.21 -11.22
N PHE A 55 7.56 -10.94 -11.06
CA PHE A 55 8.63 -10.52 -10.14
C PHE A 55 8.32 -10.90 -8.69
N VAL A 56 7.10 -10.66 -8.22
CA VAL A 56 6.68 -11.10 -6.87
C VAL A 56 6.74 -12.61 -6.73
N ARG A 57 6.28 -13.35 -7.75
CA ARG A 57 6.35 -14.82 -7.75
C ARG A 57 7.80 -15.31 -7.68
N THR A 58 8.69 -14.73 -8.49
CA THR A 58 10.13 -15.07 -8.47
C THR A 58 10.75 -14.84 -7.09
N LEU A 59 10.45 -13.70 -6.45
CA LEU A 59 10.96 -13.41 -5.10
C LEU A 59 10.56 -14.48 -4.08
N ILE A 60 9.33 -14.98 -4.18
CA ILE A 60 8.75 -15.95 -3.23
C ILE A 60 9.21 -17.37 -3.58
N GLU A 61 9.03 -17.80 -4.83
CA GLU A 61 9.25 -19.18 -5.26
C GLU A 61 10.73 -19.58 -5.27
N GLU A 62 11.62 -18.63 -5.57
CA GLU A 62 13.06 -18.86 -5.59
C GLU A 62 13.73 -18.50 -4.26
N GLY A 63 12.96 -18.06 -3.25
CA GLY A 63 13.47 -17.82 -1.89
C GLY A 63 14.42 -16.62 -1.77
N HIS A 64 14.18 -15.57 -2.55
CA HIS A 64 15.04 -14.38 -2.56
C HIS A 64 14.79 -13.41 -1.40
N ILE A 65 13.69 -13.58 -0.65
CA ILE A 65 13.31 -12.67 0.44
C ILE A 65 14.03 -13.07 1.72
N PRO A 66 14.92 -12.22 2.28
CA PRO A 66 15.57 -12.49 3.57
C PRO A 66 14.53 -12.64 4.70
N ASP A 67 14.88 -13.43 5.71
CA ASP A 67 14.02 -13.75 6.84
C ASP A 67 13.54 -12.52 7.64
N ASP A 68 14.28 -11.43 7.59
CA ASP A 68 13.99 -10.19 8.31
C ASP A 68 13.42 -9.08 7.41
N VAL A 69 13.12 -9.38 6.13
CA VAL A 69 12.52 -8.45 5.16
C VAL A 69 11.06 -8.81 4.94
N THR A 70 10.21 -7.79 4.89
CA THR A 70 8.80 -7.88 4.53
C THR A 70 8.57 -7.19 3.19
N ILE A 71 8.01 -7.91 2.23
CA ILE A 71 7.63 -7.31 0.95
C ILE A 71 6.28 -6.61 1.05
N ILE A 72 6.14 -5.51 0.31
CA ILE A 72 4.91 -4.73 0.19
C ILE A 72 4.49 -4.75 -1.26
N VAL A 73 3.21 -4.91 -1.53
CA VAL A 73 2.64 -4.83 -2.87
C VAL A 73 1.42 -3.91 -2.89
N LEU A 74 1.32 -3.11 -3.96
CA LEU A 74 0.24 -2.15 -4.13
C LEU A 74 -0.97 -2.80 -4.82
N THR A 75 -2.16 -2.35 -4.46
CA THR A 75 -3.41 -2.64 -5.18
C THR A 75 -4.40 -1.51 -5.06
N GLN A 76 -5.18 -1.25 -6.11
CA GLN A 76 -6.36 -0.40 -6.00
C GLN A 76 -7.48 -1.10 -5.23
N ALA A 77 -8.40 -0.31 -4.65
CA ALA A 77 -9.61 -0.79 -3.98
C ALA A 77 -10.66 -1.31 -5.00
N ARG A 78 -10.27 -2.31 -5.80
CA ARG A 78 -11.12 -3.00 -6.80
C ARG A 78 -10.98 -4.49 -6.67
N GLU A 79 -12.09 -5.21 -6.56
CA GLU A 79 -12.11 -6.65 -6.27
C GLU A 79 -11.15 -7.47 -7.13
N HIS A 80 -11.24 -7.37 -8.47
CA HIS A 80 -10.42 -8.17 -9.37
C HIS A 80 -8.92 -7.89 -9.24
N LEU A 81 -8.53 -6.63 -8.94
CA LEU A 81 -7.14 -6.25 -8.71
C LEU A 81 -6.63 -6.77 -7.37
N ILE A 82 -7.46 -6.69 -6.32
CA ILE A 82 -7.16 -7.25 -5.01
C ILE A 82 -6.93 -8.76 -5.12
N ARG A 83 -7.83 -9.49 -5.78
CA ARG A 83 -7.69 -10.94 -5.95
C ARG A 83 -6.39 -11.31 -6.68
N ARG A 84 -6.06 -10.59 -7.75
CA ARG A 84 -4.81 -10.80 -8.50
C ARG A 84 -3.58 -10.51 -7.64
N THR A 85 -3.62 -9.45 -6.85
CA THR A 85 -2.54 -9.09 -5.92
C THR A 85 -2.35 -10.15 -4.84
N MET A 86 -3.44 -10.62 -4.21
CA MET A 86 -3.37 -11.68 -3.20
C MET A 86 -2.89 -13.02 -3.78
N GLU A 87 -3.22 -13.32 -5.03
CA GLU A 87 -2.70 -14.48 -5.76
C GLU A 87 -1.17 -14.41 -5.90
N SER A 88 -0.61 -13.23 -6.21
CA SER A 88 0.84 -13.05 -6.35
C SER A 88 1.61 -13.31 -5.06
N LEU A 89 0.98 -13.14 -3.91
CA LEU A 89 1.60 -13.29 -2.59
C LEU A 89 1.52 -14.72 -2.01
N ARG A 90 0.91 -15.67 -2.70
CA ARG A 90 0.80 -17.05 -2.21
C ARG A 90 2.17 -17.63 -1.86
N GLY A 91 2.28 -18.14 -0.62
CA GLY A 91 3.51 -18.73 -0.11
C GLY A 91 4.51 -17.73 0.47
N ALA A 92 4.20 -16.44 0.48
CA ALA A 92 5.01 -15.46 1.19
C ALA A 92 4.97 -15.73 2.71
N ARG A 93 6.12 -15.63 3.38
CA ARG A 93 6.19 -15.76 4.84
C ARG A 93 5.57 -14.54 5.54
N ARG A 94 5.87 -13.35 5.04
CA ARG A 94 5.34 -12.06 5.52
C ARG A 94 5.04 -11.16 4.35
N ALA A 95 3.92 -10.46 4.39
CA ALA A 95 3.54 -9.51 3.37
C ALA A 95 2.72 -8.35 3.94
N ILE A 96 2.90 -7.18 3.37
CA ILE A 96 2.05 -6.02 3.56
C ILE A 96 1.26 -5.81 2.27
N VAL A 97 -0.05 -5.77 2.38
CA VAL A 97 -0.92 -5.38 1.27
C VAL A 97 -1.21 -3.90 1.41
N HIS A 98 -0.68 -3.12 0.47
CA HIS A 98 -0.89 -1.68 0.38
C HIS A 98 -2.08 -1.41 -0.54
N VAL A 99 -3.23 -1.07 0.04
CA VAL A 99 -4.43 -0.75 -0.73
C VAL A 99 -4.71 0.75 -0.71
N TYR A 100 -5.18 1.29 -1.83
CA TYR A 100 -5.50 2.71 -1.97
C TYR A 100 -6.78 2.97 -2.75
N ASN A 101 -7.40 4.08 -2.44
CA ASN A 101 -8.38 4.76 -3.28
C ASN A 101 -8.28 6.27 -3.08
N ALA A 102 -8.55 7.04 -4.14
CA ALA A 102 -8.52 8.49 -4.05
C ALA A 102 -9.69 9.02 -3.21
N THR A 103 -9.41 10.05 -2.41
CA THR A 103 -10.36 10.60 -1.43
C THR A 103 -10.67 12.09 -1.63
N SER A 104 -9.88 12.80 -2.44
CA SER A 104 -10.09 14.24 -2.67
C SER A 104 -11.39 14.55 -3.40
N GLN A 105 -11.90 15.76 -3.16
CA GLN A 105 -13.16 16.22 -3.75
C GLN A 105 -13.18 16.09 -5.28
N PRO A 106 -12.17 16.51 -6.06
CA PRO A 106 -12.18 16.34 -7.51
C PRO A 106 -12.33 14.89 -7.97
N PHE A 107 -11.70 13.95 -7.25
CA PHE A 107 -11.86 12.53 -7.57
C PHE A 107 -13.25 12.02 -7.23
N ARG A 108 -13.82 12.43 -6.11
CA ARG A 108 -15.19 12.06 -5.74
C ARG A 108 -16.20 12.57 -6.77
N ASP A 109 -16.11 13.85 -7.11
CA ASP A 109 -17.13 14.54 -7.91
C ASP A 109 -17.01 14.27 -9.41
N ILE A 110 -15.77 14.16 -9.94
CA ILE A 110 -15.52 14.12 -11.39
C ILE A 110 -15.16 12.71 -11.87
N VAL A 111 -14.27 12.00 -11.13
CA VAL A 111 -13.74 10.71 -11.58
C VAL A 111 -14.66 9.56 -11.19
N PHE A 112 -15.12 9.55 -9.94
CA PHE A 112 -15.95 8.45 -9.43
C PHE A 112 -17.43 8.76 -9.47
N ASN A 113 -17.80 10.04 -9.39
CA ASN A 113 -19.18 10.48 -9.19
C ASN A 113 -19.80 9.79 -7.96
N LEU A 114 -19.08 9.81 -6.83
CA LEU A 114 -19.45 9.16 -5.57
C LEU A 114 -19.49 10.17 -4.43
N SER A 115 -20.42 9.96 -3.51
CA SER A 115 -20.48 10.67 -2.23
C SER A 115 -19.31 10.26 -1.32
N LYS A 116 -19.05 11.04 -0.27
CA LYS A 116 -18.10 10.67 0.79
C LYS A 116 -18.38 9.28 1.37
N HIS A 117 -19.65 8.99 1.65
CA HIS A 117 -20.08 7.71 2.19
C HIS A 117 -19.71 6.53 1.28
N GLU A 118 -19.99 6.63 -0.02
CA GLU A 118 -19.67 5.59 -1.00
C GLU A 118 -18.14 5.39 -1.16
N VAL A 119 -17.34 6.46 -0.99
CA VAL A 119 -15.88 6.34 -0.99
C VAL A 119 -15.37 5.64 0.27
N VAL A 120 -15.98 5.88 1.44
CA VAL A 120 -15.71 5.09 2.66
C VAL A 120 -16.08 3.64 2.45
N GLU A 121 -17.27 3.35 1.89
CA GLU A 121 -17.68 1.97 1.59
C GLU A 121 -16.73 1.27 0.63
N MET A 122 -16.21 1.97 -0.39
CA MET A 122 -15.19 1.43 -1.30
C MET A 122 -13.97 0.95 -0.53
N ALA A 123 -13.43 1.76 0.38
CA ALA A 123 -12.27 1.41 1.20
C ALA A 123 -12.58 0.23 2.14
N VAL A 124 -13.73 0.26 2.83
CA VAL A 124 -14.18 -0.78 3.75
C VAL A 124 -14.36 -2.11 3.04
N ASN A 125 -15.00 -2.12 1.87
CA ASN A 125 -15.21 -3.32 1.08
C ASN A 125 -13.88 -3.93 0.60
N ALA A 126 -12.95 -3.08 0.17
CA ALA A 126 -11.61 -3.52 -0.24
C ALA A 126 -10.86 -4.18 0.92
N VAL A 127 -10.83 -3.54 2.09
CA VAL A 127 -10.15 -4.07 3.28
C VAL A 127 -10.82 -5.34 3.80
N SER A 128 -12.15 -5.41 3.75
CA SER A 128 -12.90 -6.63 4.12
C SER A 128 -12.52 -7.80 3.22
N LEU A 129 -12.42 -7.57 1.91
CA LEU A 129 -12.01 -8.58 0.94
C LEU A 129 -10.56 -9.04 1.18
N ILE A 130 -9.63 -8.09 1.38
CA ILE A 130 -8.22 -8.42 1.69
C ILE A 130 -8.15 -9.27 2.95
N LYS A 131 -8.87 -8.90 4.01
CA LYS A 131 -8.92 -9.64 5.27
C LYS A 131 -9.45 -11.06 5.09
N GLN A 132 -10.51 -11.23 4.28
CA GLN A 132 -11.06 -12.56 3.93
C GLN A 132 -10.00 -13.41 3.20
N LEU A 133 -9.36 -12.86 2.15
CA LEU A 133 -8.37 -13.59 1.37
C LEU A 133 -7.08 -13.89 2.17
N ALA A 134 -6.71 -13.00 3.10
CA ALA A 134 -5.63 -13.24 4.03
C ALA A 134 -5.91 -14.42 4.97
N ALA A 135 -7.14 -14.56 5.44
CA ALA A 135 -7.57 -15.70 6.27
C ALA A 135 -7.52 -17.05 5.53
N GLU A 136 -7.62 -17.06 4.21
CA GLU A 136 -7.45 -18.25 3.37
C GLU A 136 -5.97 -18.71 3.26
N GLN A 137 -5.02 -17.87 3.69
CA GLN A 137 -3.58 -18.09 3.64
C GLN A 137 -2.95 -17.93 5.05
N PRO A 138 -3.28 -18.78 6.01
CA PRO A 138 -2.93 -18.60 7.43
C PRO A 138 -1.43 -18.80 7.73
N SER A 139 -0.65 -19.30 6.79
CA SER A 139 0.81 -19.44 6.91
C SER A 139 1.58 -18.15 6.70
N THR A 140 0.93 -17.11 6.17
CA THR A 140 1.53 -15.80 5.92
C THR A 140 1.20 -14.84 7.06
N GLU A 141 2.21 -14.13 7.54
CA GLU A 141 2.02 -13.01 8.46
C GLU A 141 1.59 -11.77 7.67
N TRP A 142 0.31 -11.42 7.80
CA TRP A 142 -0.29 -10.33 7.05
C TRP A 142 -0.29 -9.02 7.82
N ARG A 143 0.04 -7.94 7.12
CA ARG A 143 -0.17 -6.57 7.59
C ARG A 143 -0.90 -5.77 6.50
N LEU A 144 -1.61 -4.75 6.92
CA LEU A 144 -2.31 -3.82 6.02
C LEU A 144 -1.62 -2.47 6.01
N GLU A 145 -1.48 -1.91 4.82
CA GLU A 145 -1.20 -0.51 4.59
C GLU A 145 -2.35 0.09 3.77
N TYR A 146 -2.82 1.26 4.18
CA TYR A 146 -3.88 1.98 3.48
C TYR A 146 -3.45 3.40 3.15
N SER A 147 -3.72 3.82 1.91
CA SER A 147 -3.55 5.20 1.46
C SER A 147 -4.89 5.83 1.07
N PRO A 148 -5.33 6.89 1.77
CA PRO A 148 -6.28 7.84 1.20
C PRO A 148 -5.56 8.67 0.13
N GLU A 149 -5.50 8.14 -1.10
CA GLU A 149 -4.77 8.78 -2.20
C GLU A 149 -5.27 10.21 -2.41
N THR A 150 -4.38 11.11 -2.82
CA THR A 150 -4.62 12.56 -2.85
C THR A 150 -4.93 13.18 -1.48
N PHE A 151 -4.30 12.62 -0.41
CA PHE A 151 -4.52 13.06 0.97
C PHE A 151 -4.36 14.58 1.14
N THR A 152 -3.32 15.18 0.55
CA THR A 152 -3.05 16.62 0.68
C THR A 152 -4.15 17.52 0.12
N ALA A 153 -5.01 17.00 -0.77
CA ALA A 153 -6.17 17.68 -1.33
C ALA A 153 -7.51 17.16 -0.75
N THR A 154 -7.45 16.34 0.29
CA THR A 154 -8.61 15.79 0.99
C THR A 154 -8.87 16.57 2.27
N GLU A 155 -10.11 16.80 2.62
CA GLU A 155 -10.49 17.39 3.89
C GLU A 155 -10.02 16.48 5.04
N LEU A 156 -9.32 17.05 6.04
CA LEU A 156 -8.70 16.26 7.12
C LEU A 156 -9.69 15.39 7.90
N ASP A 157 -10.87 15.96 8.21
CA ASP A 157 -11.93 15.21 8.91
C ASP A 157 -12.40 14.00 8.08
N PHE A 158 -12.48 14.16 6.76
CA PHE A 158 -12.86 13.08 5.87
C PHE A 158 -11.75 12.04 5.71
N ALA A 159 -10.49 12.47 5.59
CA ALA A 159 -9.35 11.57 5.57
C ALA A 159 -9.31 10.72 6.84
N LYS A 160 -9.54 11.34 8.01
CA LYS A 160 -9.65 10.64 9.29
C LYS A 160 -10.80 9.64 9.30
N GLU A 161 -12.00 10.04 8.86
CA GLU A 161 -13.17 9.17 8.80
C GLU A 161 -12.89 7.89 8.01
N VAL A 162 -12.26 8.01 6.83
CA VAL A 162 -11.91 6.85 5.99
C VAL A 162 -10.85 5.99 6.69
N CYS A 163 -9.80 6.60 7.25
CA CYS A 163 -8.74 5.89 7.97
C CYS A 163 -9.27 5.13 9.19
N ASP A 164 -10.18 5.73 9.97
CA ASP A 164 -10.82 5.10 11.11
C ASP A 164 -11.68 3.88 10.67
N ALA A 165 -12.46 4.05 9.59
CA ALA A 165 -13.27 2.97 9.04
C ALA A 165 -12.42 1.78 8.57
N VAL A 166 -11.33 2.04 7.88
CA VAL A 166 -10.35 1.03 7.45
C VAL A 166 -9.71 0.32 8.63
N THR A 167 -9.20 1.08 9.58
CA THR A 167 -8.52 0.58 10.79
C THR A 167 -9.45 -0.33 11.60
N LYS A 168 -10.71 0.09 11.78
CA LYS A 168 -11.75 -0.70 12.43
C LYS A 168 -12.08 -1.97 11.67
N THR A 169 -12.20 -1.90 10.34
CA THR A 169 -12.53 -3.05 9.48
C THR A 169 -11.44 -4.10 9.51
N TRP A 170 -10.18 -3.69 9.46
CA TRP A 170 -9.05 -4.61 9.62
C TRP A 170 -9.03 -5.26 11.01
N GLY A 171 -9.51 -4.56 12.01
CA GLY A 171 -9.46 -4.98 13.41
C GLY A 171 -8.09 -4.70 14.02
N ALA A 172 -7.57 -3.49 13.79
CA ALA A 172 -6.27 -3.10 14.31
C ALA A 172 -6.23 -3.11 15.84
N THR A 173 -5.09 -3.56 16.35
CA THR A 173 -4.76 -3.60 17.79
C THR A 173 -3.30 -3.16 17.98
N PRO A 174 -2.83 -2.91 19.21
CA PRO A 174 -1.41 -2.65 19.45
C PRO A 174 -0.45 -3.73 18.92
N SER A 175 -0.92 -4.98 18.81
CA SER A 175 -0.16 -6.11 18.25
C SER A 175 -0.44 -6.39 16.78
N ASN A 176 -1.49 -5.83 16.20
CA ASN A 176 -1.86 -5.95 14.78
C ASN A 176 -2.11 -4.55 14.21
N LYS A 177 -1.02 -3.82 13.96
CA LYS A 177 -1.10 -2.43 13.52
C LYS A 177 -1.41 -2.34 12.03
N VAL A 178 -2.12 -1.27 11.65
CA VAL A 178 -2.28 -0.81 10.28
C VAL A 178 -1.27 0.32 10.03
N ILE A 179 -0.70 0.35 8.84
CA ILE A 179 0.07 1.49 8.35
C ILE A 179 -0.91 2.41 7.63
N LEU A 180 -0.98 3.66 8.05
CA LEU A 180 -1.71 4.71 7.34
C LEU A 180 -0.69 5.57 6.60
N ASN A 181 -0.63 5.39 5.28
CA ASN A 181 0.22 6.19 4.42
C ASN A 181 -0.58 7.41 3.94
N LEU A 182 -0.07 8.60 4.22
CA LEU A 182 -0.72 9.88 3.92
C LEU A 182 0.03 10.58 2.78
N PRO A 183 -0.25 10.26 1.51
CA PRO A 183 0.62 10.64 0.41
C PRO A 183 0.37 12.08 -0.08
N ALA A 184 1.46 12.79 -0.38
CA ALA A 184 1.43 14.01 -1.17
C ALA A 184 1.38 13.66 -2.67
N THR A 185 0.34 12.97 -3.13
CA THR A 185 0.15 12.56 -4.53
C THR A 185 0.19 13.77 -5.47
N VAL A 186 -0.40 14.88 -5.02
CA VAL A 186 -0.32 16.19 -5.67
C VAL A 186 0.02 17.21 -4.59
N GLU A 187 1.09 17.97 -4.79
CA GLU A 187 1.45 19.04 -3.88
C GLU A 187 0.52 20.25 -4.11
N VAL A 188 -0.34 20.51 -3.14
CA VAL A 188 -1.34 21.61 -3.18
C VAL A 188 -1.01 22.73 -2.22
N ALA A 189 0.02 22.56 -1.40
CA ALA A 189 0.44 23.50 -0.38
C ALA A 189 1.96 23.41 -0.12
N THR A 190 2.48 24.30 0.74
CA THR A 190 3.88 24.29 1.14
C THR A 190 4.19 23.14 2.12
N PRO A 191 5.46 22.66 2.21
CA PRO A 191 5.82 21.52 3.06
C PRO A 191 5.45 21.65 4.53
N ASN A 192 5.44 22.86 5.09
CA ASN A 192 5.01 23.10 6.46
C ASN A 192 3.51 22.83 6.67
N VAL A 193 2.66 23.15 5.69
CA VAL A 193 1.22 22.84 5.74
C VAL A 193 1.01 21.33 5.72
N TYR A 194 1.76 20.62 4.87
CA TYR A 194 1.72 19.17 4.84
C TYR A 194 2.18 18.55 6.17
N ALA A 195 3.25 19.07 6.76
CA ALA A 195 3.71 18.63 8.08
C ALA A 195 2.63 18.83 9.16
N ASP A 196 1.93 19.98 9.14
CA ASP A 196 0.82 20.26 10.06
C ASP A 196 -0.35 19.27 9.85
N GLN A 197 -0.66 18.89 8.61
CA GLN A 197 -1.66 17.87 8.30
C GLN A 197 -1.28 16.50 8.87
N ILE A 198 -0.01 16.08 8.72
CA ILE A 198 0.49 14.83 9.28
C ILE A 198 0.41 14.86 10.82
N GLU A 199 0.84 15.96 11.44
CA GLU A 199 0.77 16.12 12.89
C GLU A 199 -0.68 16.06 13.40
N TRP A 200 -1.60 16.72 12.69
CA TRP A 200 -3.03 16.68 13.01
C TRP A 200 -3.57 15.25 12.97
N MET A 201 -3.30 14.50 11.91
CA MET A 201 -3.71 13.09 11.79
C MET A 201 -3.11 12.21 12.89
N GLY A 202 -1.88 12.48 13.30
CA GLY A 202 -1.22 11.73 14.38
C GLY A 202 -1.76 12.02 15.78
N ARG A 203 -2.46 13.16 15.96
CA ARG A 203 -3.04 13.58 17.25
C ARG A 203 -4.50 13.19 17.41
N HIS A 204 -5.20 12.92 16.34
CA HIS A 204 -6.65 12.65 16.31
C HIS A 204 -6.97 11.24 15.83
#